data_ebcbb10319a2e60e5d3f6b2946dd5c36
#
_entry.id   ebcbb10319a2e60e5d3f6b2946dd5c36
#
_cell.length_a   1.000
_cell.length_b   1.000
_cell.length_c   1.000
_cell.angle_alpha   90.00
_cell.angle_beta   90.00
_cell.angle_gamma   90.00
#
_symmetry.space_group_name_H-M   'P 1'
#
loop_
_entity.id
_entity.type
_entity.pdbx_description
1 polymer ?
#
loop_
_entity_poly.entity_id
_entity_poly.type
_entity_poly.pdbx_seq_one_letter_code
_entity_poly.pdbx_strand_id
1 'polypeptide(L)'
;MTLEEVLQEFSRALEVERQANWVLGDIGSEAVKIFGKDIISKLAETARCSKERIRQLITVAFSFPNEYRYPDVPWSFYRKVYQTAKRTKEDVLKVLELAVNNGWSEKDLALYKEDGDVKKTRFISECSLCGSKITIDSNLESGLSIYCPVCEARGKHNLLIITE
;
A
#
# COMPACT_ATOMS: atom_id res chain seq x y z
N MET A 1 -27.55 15.42 -17.26
CA MET A 1 -26.18 15.11 -16.81
C MET A 1 -25.70 13.93 -17.65
N THR A 2 -24.62 14.12 -18.39
CA THR A 2 -24.02 13.08 -19.23
C THR A 2 -23.13 12.18 -18.36
N LEU A 3 -22.79 11.00 -18.84
CA LEU A 3 -21.84 10.10 -18.14
C LEU A 3 -20.49 10.81 -17.88
N GLU A 4 -20.04 11.61 -18.82
CA GLU A 4 -18.80 12.35 -18.76
C GLU A 4 -18.81 13.42 -17.65
N GLU A 5 -19.91 14.15 -17.50
CA GLU A 5 -20.12 15.10 -16.40
C GLU A 5 -20.13 14.39 -15.04
N VAL A 6 -20.78 13.22 -14.95
CA VAL A 6 -20.77 12.40 -13.71
C VAL A 6 -19.37 11.97 -13.34
N LEU A 7 -18.59 11.47 -14.32
CA LEU A 7 -17.22 11.02 -14.08
C LEU A 7 -16.29 12.18 -13.66
N GLN A 8 -16.48 13.37 -14.25
CA GLN A 8 -15.72 14.56 -13.85
C GLN A 8 -16.04 15.00 -12.42
N GLU A 9 -17.33 15.07 -12.05
CA GLU A 9 -17.73 15.44 -10.69
C GLU A 9 -17.24 14.40 -9.68
N PHE A 10 -17.32 13.11 -10.01
CA PHE A 10 -16.80 12.05 -9.16
C PHE A 10 -15.29 12.16 -8.95
N SER A 11 -14.53 12.44 -10.02
CA SER A 11 -13.08 12.65 -9.94
C SER A 11 -12.72 13.86 -9.07
N ARG A 12 -13.46 14.97 -9.19
CA ARG A 12 -13.28 16.15 -8.32
C ARG A 12 -13.55 15.81 -6.85
N ALA A 13 -14.62 15.06 -6.57
CA ALA A 13 -14.94 14.65 -5.20
C ALA A 13 -13.85 13.75 -4.59
N LEU A 14 -13.31 12.82 -5.37
CA LEU A 14 -12.18 11.98 -4.94
C LEU A 14 -10.91 12.81 -4.65
N GLU A 15 -10.63 13.83 -5.47
CA GLU A 15 -9.48 14.70 -5.24
C GLU A 15 -9.62 15.51 -3.95
N VAL A 16 -10.82 16.05 -3.70
CA VAL A 16 -11.11 16.75 -2.44
C VAL A 16 -10.92 15.83 -1.23
N GLU A 17 -11.37 14.58 -1.31
CA GLU A 17 -11.19 13.58 -0.24
C GLU A 17 -9.70 13.25 -0.02
N ARG A 18 -8.93 13.07 -1.09
CA ARG A 18 -7.48 12.81 -1.01
C ARG A 18 -6.75 13.95 -0.30
N GLN A 19 -7.06 15.20 -0.68
CA GLN A 19 -6.44 16.39 -0.10
C GLN A 19 -6.85 16.62 1.36
N ALA A 20 -8.09 16.29 1.72
CA ALA A 20 -8.61 16.54 3.07
C ALA A 20 -7.77 15.88 4.17
N ASN A 21 -7.28 14.67 3.96
CA ASN A 21 -6.42 13.99 4.94
C ASN A 21 -5.09 14.70 5.17
N TRP A 22 -4.49 15.25 4.10
CA TRP A 22 -3.25 16.02 4.21
C TRP A 22 -3.47 17.34 4.94
N VAL A 23 -4.49 18.08 4.54
CA VAL A 23 -4.87 19.36 5.16
C VAL A 23 -5.16 19.16 6.65
N LEU A 24 -5.96 18.15 7.02
CA LEU A 24 -6.26 17.87 8.43
C LEU A 24 -5.00 17.46 9.21
N GLY A 25 -4.11 16.70 8.60
CA GLY A 25 -2.84 16.31 9.21
C GLY A 25 -1.90 17.49 9.42
N ASP A 26 -1.78 18.37 8.44
CA ASP A 26 -0.94 19.59 8.52
C ASP A 26 -1.46 20.56 9.56
N ILE A 27 -2.76 20.86 9.55
CA ILE A 27 -3.41 21.71 10.58
C ILE A 27 -3.22 21.09 11.97
N GLY A 28 -3.43 19.78 12.10
CA GLY A 28 -3.24 19.06 13.35
C GLY A 28 -1.79 19.13 13.85
N SER A 29 -0.80 19.04 12.95
CA SER A 29 0.62 19.18 13.28
C SER A 29 0.94 20.56 13.83
N GLU A 30 0.46 21.62 13.17
CA GLU A 30 0.63 22.99 13.64
C GLU A 30 -0.09 23.23 14.98
N ALA A 31 -1.30 22.71 15.13
CA ALA A 31 -2.03 22.83 16.39
C ALA A 31 -1.29 22.16 17.55
N VAL A 32 -0.66 21.01 17.34
CA VAL A 32 0.14 20.33 18.38
C VAL A 32 1.41 21.13 18.72
N LYS A 33 2.04 21.77 17.76
CA LYS A 33 3.21 22.63 18.00
C LYS A 33 2.85 23.84 18.87
N ILE A 34 1.69 24.45 18.62
CA ILE A 34 1.25 25.67 19.31
C ILE A 34 0.63 25.37 20.68
N PHE A 35 -0.23 24.38 20.77
CA PHE A 35 -1.09 24.13 21.94
C PHE A 35 -0.72 22.86 22.71
N GLY A 36 0.29 22.11 22.26
CA GLY A 36 0.67 20.84 22.86
C GLY A 36 -0.27 19.68 22.50
N LYS A 37 0.04 18.49 23.05
CA LYS A 37 -0.67 17.25 22.68
C LYS A 37 -2.12 17.18 23.16
N ASP A 38 -2.52 17.98 24.12
CA ASP A 38 -3.88 17.98 24.68
C ASP A 38 -4.92 18.46 23.66
N ILE A 39 -4.50 19.23 22.65
CA ILE A 39 -5.36 19.68 21.55
C ILE A 39 -5.95 18.52 20.76
N ILE A 40 -5.30 17.35 20.72
CA ILE A 40 -5.75 16.16 19.98
C ILE A 40 -7.17 15.75 20.39
N SER A 41 -7.51 15.89 21.67
CA SER A 41 -8.85 15.57 22.16
C SER A 41 -9.92 16.50 21.56
N LYS A 42 -9.62 17.80 21.50
CA LYS A 42 -10.52 18.80 20.92
C LYS A 42 -10.65 18.64 19.41
N LEU A 43 -9.54 18.34 18.71
CA LEU A 43 -9.55 18.06 17.27
C LEU A 43 -10.41 16.82 16.95
N ALA A 44 -10.31 15.77 17.76
CA ALA A 44 -11.09 14.55 17.59
C ALA A 44 -12.59 14.80 17.79
N GLU A 45 -12.95 15.60 18.79
CA GLU A 45 -14.32 16.02 19.07
C GLU A 45 -14.90 16.84 17.92
N THR A 46 -14.16 17.84 17.44
CA THR A 46 -14.55 18.70 16.31
C THR A 46 -14.71 17.90 15.01
N ALA A 47 -13.78 16.99 14.73
CA ALA A 47 -13.82 16.14 13.55
C ALA A 47 -14.78 14.93 13.68
N ARG A 48 -15.42 14.75 14.84
CA ARG A 48 -16.30 13.59 15.16
C ARG A 48 -15.64 12.25 14.86
N CYS A 49 -14.36 12.11 15.18
CA CYS A 49 -13.59 10.90 14.96
C CYS A 49 -12.75 10.51 16.19
N SER A 50 -12.09 9.37 16.15
CA SER A 50 -11.26 8.91 17.26
C SER A 50 -9.96 9.73 17.39
N LYS A 51 -9.43 9.86 18.60
CA LYS A 51 -8.12 10.47 18.86
C LYS A 51 -7.00 9.76 18.10
N GLU A 52 -7.13 8.45 17.92
CA GLU A 52 -6.17 7.65 17.16
C GLU A 52 -6.16 8.06 15.69
N ARG A 53 -7.33 8.33 15.10
CA ARG A 53 -7.42 8.84 13.73
C ARG A 53 -6.71 10.18 13.58
N ILE A 54 -6.90 11.11 14.53
CA ILE A 54 -6.18 12.39 14.53
C ILE A 54 -4.66 12.19 14.66
N ARG A 55 -4.21 11.31 15.56
CA ARG A 55 -2.78 10.98 15.67
C ARG A 55 -2.21 10.44 14.39
N GLN A 56 -2.92 9.54 13.70
CA GLN A 56 -2.49 9.00 12.41
C GLN A 56 -2.35 10.09 11.35
N LEU A 57 -3.33 10.98 11.22
CA LEU A 57 -3.29 12.10 10.28
C LEU A 57 -2.06 12.98 10.53
N ILE A 58 -1.85 13.40 11.78
CA ILE A 58 -0.72 14.23 12.19
C ILE A 58 0.60 13.53 11.91
N THR A 59 0.72 12.25 12.30
CA THR A 59 1.96 11.49 12.16
C THR A 59 2.35 11.31 10.70
N VAL A 60 1.40 10.96 9.84
CA VAL A 60 1.65 10.79 8.41
C VAL A 60 2.02 12.12 7.77
N ALA A 61 1.28 13.21 8.05
CA ALA A 61 1.59 14.52 7.50
C ALA A 61 2.98 15.02 7.94
N PHE A 62 3.34 14.81 9.21
CA PHE A 62 4.65 15.17 9.73
C PHE A 62 5.80 14.35 9.11
N SER A 63 5.55 13.08 8.81
CA SER A 63 6.56 12.17 8.27
C SER A 63 6.82 12.36 6.76
N PHE A 64 5.89 12.97 6.04
CA PHE A 64 5.99 13.19 4.60
C PHE A 64 5.80 14.67 4.27
N PRO A 65 6.89 15.46 4.17
CA PRO A 65 6.85 16.83 3.67
C PRO A 65 6.22 16.93 2.28
N ASN A 66 5.74 18.13 1.92
CA ASN A 66 4.97 18.34 0.67
C ASN A 66 5.69 17.85 -0.59
N GLU A 67 7.02 18.00 -0.65
CA GLU A 67 7.86 17.55 -1.77
C GLU A 67 7.85 16.03 -2.01
N TYR A 68 7.43 15.25 -1.01
CA TYR A 68 7.32 13.79 -1.09
C TYR A 68 5.88 13.31 -1.24
N ARG A 69 4.92 14.22 -1.45
CA ARG A 69 3.50 13.88 -1.65
C ARG A 69 3.18 13.84 -3.14
N TYR A 70 3.28 12.66 -3.72
CA TYR A 70 3.01 12.45 -5.14
C TYR A 70 1.49 12.50 -5.42
N PRO A 71 1.04 13.25 -6.45
CA PRO A 71 -0.39 13.44 -6.73
C PRO A 71 -1.16 12.14 -6.97
N ASP A 72 -0.53 11.17 -7.62
CA ASP A 72 -1.15 9.90 -8.00
C ASP A 72 -1.13 8.84 -6.88
N VAL A 73 -0.48 9.14 -5.75
CA VAL A 73 -0.33 8.19 -4.64
C VAL A 73 -1.35 8.52 -3.55
N PRO A 74 -2.26 7.60 -3.21
CA PRO A 74 -3.30 7.85 -2.21
C PRO A 74 -2.71 7.95 -0.80
N TRP A 75 -3.35 8.75 0.07
CA TRP A 75 -2.93 8.94 1.46
C TRP A 75 -2.83 7.62 2.25
N SER A 76 -3.68 6.63 1.94
CA SER A 76 -3.64 5.30 2.56
C SER A 76 -2.32 4.58 2.33
N PHE A 77 -1.72 4.76 1.16
CA PHE A 77 -0.41 4.22 0.82
C PHE A 77 0.69 4.81 1.71
N TYR A 78 0.71 6.13 1.92
CA TYR A 78 1.68 6.78 2.82
C TYR A 78 1.54 6.29 4.26
N ARG A 79 0.31 6.11 4.73
CA ARG A 79 0.06 5.48 6.03
C ARG A 79 0.68 4.08 6.10
N LYS A 80 0.57 3.29 5.04
CA LYS A 80 1.14 1.94 4.96
C LYS A 80 2.66 1.98 4.92
N VAL A 81 3.26 2.89 4.15
CA VAL A 81 4.71 3.14 4.12
C VAL A 81 5.21 3.47 5.52
N TYR A 82 4.56 4.40 6.23
CA TYR A 82 4.92 4.75 7.60
C TYR A 82 4.88 3.54 8.54
N GLN A 83 3.81 2.75 8.48
CA GLN A 83 3.69 1.53 9.30
C GLN A 83 4.79 0.52 8.99
N THR A 84 5.14 0.37 7.72
CA THR A 84 6.20 -0.52 7.26
C THR A 84 7.57 -0.05 7.75
N ALA A 85 7.92 1.20 7.53
CA ALA A 85 9.17 1.81 8.01
C ALA A 85 9.33 1.67 9.53
N LYS A 86 8.26 1.91 10.30
CA LYS A 86 8.25 1.71 11.75
C LYS A 86 8.51 0.26 12.13
N ARG A 87 7.96 -0.70 11.39
CA ARG A 87 8.15 -2.14 11.64
C ARG A 87 9.56 -2.60 11.29
N THR A 88 10.11 -2.13 10.17
CA THR A 88 11.46 -2.48 9.70
C THR A 88 12.55 -1.64 10.34
N LYS A 89 12.19 -0.58 11.08
CA LYS A 89 13.10 0.41 11.68
C LYS A 89 13.93 1.17 10.63
N GLU A 90 13.43 1.25 9.43
CA GLU A 90 14.06 2.00 8.34
C GLU A 90 13.56 3.45 8.28
N ASP A 91 14.30 4.27 7.54
CA ASP A 91 13.86 5.64 7.23
C ASP A 91 12.61 5.61 6.35
N VAL A 92 11.62 6.41 6.72
CA VAL A 92 10.30 6.44 6.08
C VAL A 92 10.36 6.93 4.64
N LEU A 93 11.25 7.87 4.32
CA LEU A 93 11.41 8.40 2.97
C LEU A 93 12.13 7.39 2.08
N LYS A 94 13.09 6.64 2.62
CA LYS A 94 13.76 5.54 1.92
C LYS A 94 12.74 4.45 1.53
N VAL A 95 11.85 4.05 2.44
CA VAL A 95 10.82 3.05 2.15
C VAL A 95 9.82 3.59 1.12
N LEU A 96 9.45 4.88 1.18
CA LEU A 96 8.60 5.52 0.18
C LEU A 96 9.26 5.48 -1.20
N GLU A 97 10.51 5.90 -1.31
CA GLU A 97 11.26 5.93 -2.57
C GLU A 97 11.36 4.53 -3.19
N LEU A 98 11.71 3.52 -2.39
CA LEU A 98 11.73 2.13 -2.84
C LEU A 98 10.37 1.67 -3.34
N ALA A 99 9.31 1.98 -2.60
CA ALA A 99 7.96 1.56 -2.94
C ALA A 99 7.44 2.20 -4.23
N VAL A 100 7.70 3.50 -4.42
CA VAL A 100 7.30 4.23 -5.63
C VAL A 100 8.11 3.77 -6.84
N ASN A 101 9.45 3.65 -6.72
CA ASN A 101 10.32 3.24 -7.82
C ASN A 101 10.05 1.81 -8.29
N ASN A 102 9.61 0.93 -7.41
CA ASN A 102 9.28 -0.46 -7.73
C ASN A 102 7.77 -0.68 -8.01
N GLY A 103 6.95 0.36 -7.97
CA GLY A 103 5.51 0.25 -8.20
C GLY A 103 4.80 -0.65 -7.19
N TRP A 104 5.23 -0.64 -5.93
CA TRP A 104 4.66 -1.50 -4.90
C TRP A 104 3.22 -1.13 -4.58
N SER A 105 2.42 -2.16 -4.32
CA SER A 105 1.08 -2.04 -3.74
C SER A 105 1.13 -2.00 -2.20
N GLU A 106 -0.01 -1.70 -1.55
CA GLU A 106 -0.12 -1.83 -0.09
C GLU A 106 0.14 -3.26 0.41
N LYS A 107 -0.11 -4.28 -0.43
CA LYS A 107 0.19 -5.69 -0.13
C LYS A 107 1.69 -5.94 -0.12
N ASP A 108 2.41 -5.40 -1.10
CA ASP A 108 3.88 -5.53 -1.17
C ASP A 108 4.54 -4.88 0.04
N LEU A 109 4.08 -3.68 0.43
CA LEU A 109 4.52 -3.02 1.66
C LEU A 109 4.27 -3.86 2.93
N ALA A 110 3.19 -4.64 2.96
CA ALA A 110 2.93 -5.54 4.09
C ALA A 110 3.94 -6.69 4.18
N LEU A 111 4.46 -7.12 3.02
CA LEU A 111 5.42 -8.23 2.89
C LEU A 111 6.88 -7.79 2.94
N TYR A 112 7.13 -6.48 2.83
CA TYR A 112 8.47 -5.91 2.84
C TYR A 112 9.21 -6.20 4.16
N LYS A 113 10.49 -6.58 4.05
CA LYS A 113 11.42 -6.80 5.17
C LYS A 113 12.61 -5.85 5.08
N GLU A 114 13.33 -5.70 6.20
CA GLU A 114 14.49 -4.84 6.38
C GLU A 114 15.62 -5.05 5.34
N ASP A 115 15.69 -6.23 4.74
CA ASP A 115 16.74 -6.58 3.76
C ASP A 115 16.44 -6.14 2.32
N GLY A 116 15.41 -5.31 2.10
CA GLY A 116 15.01 -4.86 0.74
C GLY A 116 14.27 -5.92 -0.07
N ASP A 117 14.06 -7.08 0.52
CA ASP A 117 13.31 -8.17 -0.10
C ASP A 117 11.83 -8.11 0.27
N VAL A 118 10.97 -8.00 -0.74
CA VAL A 118 9.56 -8.33 -0.57
C VAL A 118 9.50 -9.83 -0.31
N LYS A 119 8.84 -10.22 0.78
CA LYS A 119 8.68 -11.64 1.12
C LYS A 119 7.89 -12.31 -0.01
N LYS A 120 8.59 -12.81 -1.02
CA LYS A 120 7.97 -13.62 -2.06
C LYS A 120 7.49 -14.91 -1.41
N THR A 121 6.19 -15.10 -1.41
CA THR A 121 5.62 -16.39 -1.00
C THR A 121 6.00 -17.38 -2.11
N ARG A 122 6.86 -18.33 -1.82
CA ARG A 122 7.21 -19.39 -2.75
C ARG A 122 6.22 -20.53 -2.56
N PHE A 123 5.45 -20.80 -3.57
CA PHE A 123 4.63 -22.00 -3.63
C PHE A 123 5.44 -23.10 -4.32
N ILE A 124 5.47 -24.27 -3.74
CA ILE A 124 6.03 -25.45 -4.38
C ILE A 124 4.83 -26.29 -4.82
N SER A 125 4.64 -26.44 -6.12
CA SER A 125 3.61 -27.31 -6.69
C SER A 125 4.28 -28.50 -7.36
N GLU A 126 3.72 -29.70 -7.16
CA GLU A 126 4.17 -30.89 -7.85
C GLU A 126 3.23 -31.18 -9.02
N CYS A 127 3.81 -31.34 -10.20
CA CYS A 127 3.04 -31.63 -11.39
C CYS A 127 2.49 -33.06 -11.31
N SER A 128 1.17 -33.22 -11.33
CA SER A 128 0.47 -34.50 -11.26
C SER A 128 0.78 -35.43 -12.46
N LEU A 129 1.25 -34.86 -13.58
CA LEU A 129 1.53 -35.62 -14.80
C LEU A 129 2.98 -36.12 -14.89
N CYS A 130 3.96 -35.35 -14.44
CA CYS A 130 5.38 -35.67 -14.57
C CYS A 130 6.16 -35.73 -13.26
N GLY A 131 5.52 -35.44 -12.13
CA GLY A 131 6.15 -35.42 -10.80
C GLY A 131 7.17 -34.31 -10.56
N SER A 132 7.36 -33.40 -11.52
CA SER A 132 8.33 -32.29 -11.36
C SER A 132 7.87 -31.32 -10.31
N LYS A 133 8.76 -30.99 -9.37
CA LYS A 133 8.54 -29.93 -8.39
C LYS A 133 8.86 -28.58 -9.03
N ILE A 134 7.89 -27.69 -9.03
CA ILE A 134 7.98 -26.36 -9.64
C ILE A 134 7.83 -25.33 -8.54
N THR A 135 8.84 -24.46 -8.44
CA THR A 135 8.79 -23.31 -7.51
C THR A 135 8.19 -22.14 -8.25
N ILE A 136 7.11 -21.61 -7.71
CA ILE A 136 6.39 -20.48 -8.26
C ILE A 136 6.62 -19.29 -7.32
N ASP A 137 7.31 -18.27 -7.79
CA ASP A 137 7.45 -17.02 -7.06
C ASP A 137 6.16 -16.21 -7.23
N SER A 138 5.47 -15.94 -6.15
CA SER A 138 4.16 -15.29 -6.19
C SER A 138 4.24 -13.77 -6.33
N ASN A 139 4.50 -13.33 -7.56
CA ASN A 139 3.91 -12.09 -8.06
C ASN A 139 2.69 -12.41 -8.94
N LEU A 140 2.08 -13.57 -8.73
CA LEU A 140 0.96 -14.03 -9.54
C LEU A 140 -0.33 -13.40 -9.01
N GLU A 141 -0.95 -12.60 -9.87
CA GLU A 141 -2.33 -12.17 -9.66
C GLU A 141 -3.22 -13.41 -9.51
N SER A 142 -4.10 -13.38 -8.52
CA SER A 142 -5.07 -14.47 -8.29
C SER A 142 -5.87 -14.73 -9.57
N GLY A 143 -5.74 -15.92 -10.13
CA GLY A 143 -6.46 -16.35 -11.33
C GLY A 143 -5.56 -16.71 -12.52
N LEU A 144 -4.23 -16.61 -12.41
CA LEU A 144 -3.34 -17.06 -13.47
C LEU A 144 -3.25 -18.60 -13.48
N SER A 145 -3.61 -19.16 -14.63
CA SER A 145 -3.40 -20.58 -14.90
C SER A 145 -1.94 -20.80 -15.32
N ILE A 146 -1.21 -21.56 -14.53
CA ILE A 146 0.20 -21.88 -14.83
C ILE A 146 0.29 -23.30 -15.37
N TYR A 147 0.93 -23.44 -16.52
CA TYR A 147 1.23 -24.75 -17.07
C TYR A 147 2.58 -25.26 -16.60
N CYS A 148 2.70 -26.57 -16.43
CA CYS A 148 3.97 -27.19 -16.09
C CYS A 148 4.98 -26.99 -17.22
N PRO A 149 6.09 -26.27 -17.03
CA PRO A 149 7.05 -26.00 -18.10
C PRO A 149 7.74 -27.28 -18.61
N VAL A 150 7.88 -28.30 -17.78
CA VAL A 150 8.45 -29.60 -18.17
C VAL A 150 7.50 -30.37 -19.08
N CYS A 151 6.18 -30.32 -18.80
CA CYS A 151 5.18 -30.92 -19.66
C CYS A 151 5.02 -30.13 -20.96
N GLU A 152 5.03 -28.82 -20.89
CA GLU A 152 4.91 -27.91 -22.03
C GLU A 152 6.07 -28.12 -23.03
N ALA A 153 7.31 -28.24 -22.55
CA ALA A 153 8.48 -28.58 -23.37
C ALA A 153 8.37 -29.96 -24.08
N ARG A 154 7.48 -30.84 -23.59
CA ARG A 154 7.18 -32.15 -24.17
C ARG A 154 5.88 -32.16 -24.96
N GLY A 155 5.31 -31.00 -25.28
CA GLY A 155 4.06 -30.85 -26.02
C GLY A 155 2.80 -31.29 -25.24
N LYS A 156 2.88 -31.35 -23.90
CA LYS A 156 1.75 -31.71 -23.04
C LYS A 156 1.35 -30.50 -22.20
N HIS A 157 0.09 -30.13 -22.27
CA HIS A 157 -0.45 -29.03 -21.46
C HIS A 157 -1.05 -29.59 -20.16
N ASN A 158 -0.37 -29.40 -19.04
CA ASN A 158 -0.90 -29.74 -17.72
C ASN A 158 -0.94 -28.52 -16.83
N LEU A 159 -2.15 -28.19 -16.34
CA LEU A 159 -2.41 -27.08 -15.45
C LEU A 159 -1.92 -27.41 -14.04
N LEU A 160 -1.12 -26.51 -13.45
CA LEU A 160 -0.71 -26.63 -12.07
C LEU A 160 -1.79 -26.03 -11.18
N ILE A 161 -2.30 -26.82 -10.25
CA ILE A 161 -3.22 -26.36 -9.22
C ILE A 161 -2.37 -25.88 -8.04
N ILE A 162 -2.43 -24.57 -7.76
CA ILE A 162 -1.79 -23.99 -6.59
C ILE A 162 -2.79 -24.13 -5.44
N THR A 163 -2.49 -25.04 -4.53
CA THR A 163 -3.19 -25.11 -3.23
C THR A 163 -2.46 -24.19 -2.24
N GLU A 164 -3.23 -23.36 -1.53
CA GLU A 164 -2.72 -22.50 -0.43
C GLU A 164 -2.20 -23.34 0.74
#